data_49ca16cf03bcf2fca6579bbe6a115a53
#
_entry.id   49ca16cf03bcf2fca6579bbe6a115a53
#
_cell.length_a   1.000
_cell.length_b   1.000
_cell.length_c   1.000
_cell.angle_alpha   90.00
_cell.angle_beta   90.00
_cell.angle_gamma   90.00
#
_symmetry.space_group_name_H-M   'P 1'
#
loop_
_entity.id
_entity.type
_entity.pdbx_description
1 polymer ?
#
loop_
_entity_poly.entity_id
_entity_poly.type
_entity_poly.pdbx_seq_one_letter_code
_entity_poly.pdbx_strand_id
1 'polypeptide(L)'
;MPSEGGANFNNLNVSPQMKRMLHSGKKGVISRSVSETKKKYVASRQKWRCGNCSQMLEATFEVDHKVELQNGGTNHVDNLWALCPNCHREKGIMNKIQQ
;
A
#
# COMPACT_ATOMS: atom_id res chain seq x y z
N MET A 1 -25.45 -7.71 0.39
CA MET A 1 -24.82 -7.64 0.38
C MET A 1 -23.95 -7.86 0.35
N PRO A 2 -23.61 -7.79 0.17
CA PRO A 2 -22.78 -8.01 0.08
C PRO A 2 -21.78 -8.03 0.26
N SER A 3 -21.19 -8.02 0.12
CA SER A 3 -20.38 -8.13 0.20
C SER A 3 -19.53 -8.14 0.30
N GLU A 4 -19.24 -8.26 0.47
CA GLU A 4 -18.53 -8.25 0.60
C GLU A 4 -17.58 -8.53 0.45
N GLY A 5 -17.30 -8.71 0.74
CA GLY A 5 -16.16 -8.94 0.75
C GLY A 5 -15.32 -8.76 -0.14
N GLY A 6 -15.41 -8.48 -0.66
CA GLY A 6 -14.64 -8.58 -1.59
C GLY A 6 -13.59 -7.89 -1.91
N ALA A 7 -12.71 -8.47 -2.00
CA ALA A 7 -11.52 -7.89 -2.42
C ALA A 7 -11.43 -7.78 -3.92
N ASN A 8 -12.43 -8.11 -4.59
CA ASN A 8 -12.42 -8.06 -6.06
C ASN A 8 -12.78 -6.66 -6.51
N PHE A 9 -11.82 -5.93 -7.03
CA PHE A 9 -12.03 -4.55 -7.45
C PHE A 9 -13.05 -4.42 -8.55
N ASN A 10 -13.24 -5.46 -9.35
CA ASN A 10 -14.21 -5.40 -10.44
C ASN A 10 -15.64 -5.35 -9.93
N ASN A 11 -15.86 -5.79 -8.72
CA ASN A 11 -17.19 -5.83 -8.15
C ASN A 11 -17.44 -4.71 -7.16
N LEU A 12 -16.48 -3.85 -6.97
CA LEU A 12 -16.63 -2.77 -6.02
C LEU A 12 -17.20 -1.55 -6.72
N ASN A 13 -18.01 -0.82 -5.97
CA ASN A 13 -18.47 0.45 -6.45
C ASN A 13 -17.42 1.50 -6.23
N VAL A 14 -16.41 1.46 -7.07
CA VAL A 14 -15.36 2.47 -6.98
C VAL A 14 -15.58 3.49 -8.07
N SER A 15 -15.28 4.73 -7.75
CA SER A 15 -15.40 5.80 -8.72
C SER A 15 -14.35 5.63 -9.82
N PRO A 16 -14.56 6.23 -10.99
CA PRO A 16 -13.53 6.20 -12.04
C PRO A 16 -12.22 6.78 -11.56
N GLN A 17 -12.30 7.79 -10.70
CA GLN A 17 -11.11 8.40 -10.13
C GLN A 17 -10.31 7.40 -9.32
N MET A 18 -11.01 6.61 -8.52
CA MET A 18 -10.36 5.61 -7.71
C MET A 18 -9.78 4.49 -8.56
N LYS A 19 -10.48 4.11 -9.62
CA LYS A 19 -9.95 3.09 -10.51
C LYS A 19 -8.63 3.52 -11.13
N ARG A 20 -8.54 4.76 -11.55
CA ARG A 20 -7.30 5.26 -12.12
C ARG A 20 -6.18 5.24 -11.09
N MET A 21 -6.51 5.58 -9.85
CA MET A 21 -5.53 5.55 -8.80
C MET A 21 -4.99 4.13 -8.55
N LEU A 22 -5.88 3.15 -8.54
CA LEU A 22 -5.49 1.78 -8.26
C LEU A 22 -4.54 1.22 -9.31
N HIS A 23 -4.65 1.71 -10.52
CA HIS A 23 -3.84 1.21 -11.64
C HIS A 23 -2.75 2.15 -12.05
N SER A 24 -2.48 3.16 -11.24
CA SER A 24 -1.41 4.09 -11.56
C SER A 24 -0.05 3.43 -11.42
N GLY A 25 0.94 4.05 -11.99
CA GLY A 25 2.31 3.58 -11.83
C GLY A 25 2.75 2.56 -12.84
N LYS A 26 2.02 2.41 -13.92
CA LYS A 26 2.41 1.46 -14.93
C LYS A 26 3.12 2.17 -16.05
N LYS A 27 3.63 1.40 -16.97
CA LYS A 27 4.09 1.89 -18.19
C LYS A 27 5.24 2.80 -18.14
N GLY A 28 6.36 2.31 -18.08
CA GLY A 28 7.57 3.03 -18.36
C GLY A 28 8.09 3.92 -17.27
N VAL A 29 7.24 4.55 -16.52
CA VAL A 29 7.68 5.44 -15.45
C VAL A 29 7.17 4.92 -14.14
N ILE A 30 8.09 4.53 -13.26
CA ILE A 30 7.72 4.08 -11.93
C ILE A 30 8.24 5.10 -10.94
N SER A 31 7.32 5.79 -10.29
CA SER A 31 7.65 6.77 -9.29
C SER A 31 7.76 6.12 -7.93
N ARG A 32 8.68 6.62 -7.11
CA ARG A 32 8.74 6.17 -5.72
C ARG A 32 7.60 6.76 -4.89
N SER A 33 7.01 7.83 -5.40
CA SER A 33 5.94 8.49 -4.68
C SER A 33 4.63 7.76 -4.85
N VAL A 34 3.86 7.72 -3.78
CA VAL A 34 2.52 7.16 -3.79
C VAL A 34 1.59 8.28 -3.32
N SER A 35 0.49 8.48 -4.03
CA SER A 35 -0.43 9.56 -3.69
C SER A 35 -1.02 9.36 -2.30
N GLU A 36 -1.44 10.46 -1.69
CA GLU A 36 -2.03 10.38 -0.36
C GLU A 36 -3.32 9.56 -0.37
N THR A 37 -4.10 9.71 -1.43
CA THR A 37 -5.33 8.94 -1.54
C THR A 37 -5.04 7.44 -1.60
N LYS A 38 -4.01 7.08 -2.35
CA LYS A 38 -3.64 5.68 -2.48
C LYS A 38 -3.14 5.12 -1.15
N LYS A 39 -2.36 5.93 -0.42
CA LYS A 39 -1.90 5.52 0.91
C LYS A 39 -3.07 5.25 1.84
N LYS A 40 -4.05 6.13 1.84
CA LYS A 40 -5.21 5.96 2.70
C LYS A 40 -6.03 4.74 2.29
N TYR A 41 -6.11 4.50 0.99
CA TYR A 41 -6.81 3.31 0.51
C TYR A 41 -6.14 2.04 1.02
N VAL A 42 -4.82 1.98 0.93
CA VAL A 42 -4.07 0.83 1.42
C VAL A 42 -4.32 0.62 2.90
N ALA A 43 -4.24 1.69 3.69
CA ALA A 43 -4.47 1.59 5.13
C ALA A 43 -5.89 1.14 5.44
N SER A 44 -6.86 1.66 4.70
CA SER A 44 -8.25 1.29 4.95
C SER A 44 -8.51 -0.19 4.67
N ARG A 45 -7.82 -0.75 3.69
CA ARG A 45 -7.95 -2.17 3.39
C ARG A 45 -7.44 -3.03 4.54
N GLN A 46 -6.51 -2.49 5.31
CA GLN A 46 -5.97 -3.17 6.49
C GLN A 46 -6.76 -2.83 7.75
N LYS A 47 -7.90 -2.18 7.59
CA LYS A 47 -8.73 -1.73 8.70
C LYS A 47 -7.94 -0.82 9.63
N TRP A 48 -7.07 -0.03 9.04
CA TRP A 48 -6.22 0.94 9.74
C TRP A 48 -5.32 0.28 10.77
N ARG A 49 -4.86 -0.92 10.45
CA ARG A 49 -3.91 -1.62 11.30
C ARG A 49 -2.61 -1.83 10.55
N CYS A 50 -1.51 -1.76 11.29
CA CYS A 50 -0.19 -1.97 10.71
C CYS A 50 -0.13 -3.35 10.04
N GLY A 51 0.42 -3.40 8.84
CA GLY A 51 0.52 -4.65 8.11
C GLY A 51 1.48 -5.64 8.73
N ASN A 52 2.33 -5.19 9.63
CA ASN A 52 3.32 -6.05 10.27
C ASN A 52 2.94 -6.42 11.70
N CYS A 53 2.62 -5.44 12.53
CA CYS A 53 2.39 -5.69 13.95
C CYS A 53 0.93 -5.58 14.37
N SER A 54 0.07 -5.18 13.46
CA SER A 54 -1.37 -5.11 13.68
C SER A 54 -1.82 -4.05 14.67
N GLN A 55 -0.93 -3.15 15.06
CA GLN A 55 -1.34 -2.03 15.89
C GLN A 55 -2.14 -1.04 15.06
N MET A 56 -3.03 -0.32 15.72
CA MET A 56 -3.82 0.72 15.06
C MET A 56 -2.88 1.76 14.48
N LEU A 57 -3.09 2.11 13.22
CA LEU A 57 -2.29 3.11 12.55
C LEU A 57 -2.72 4.50 12.97
N GLU A 58 -1.74 5.38 13.08
CA GLU A 58 -1.97 6.78 13.37
C GLU A 58 -1.64 7.61 12.14
N ALA A 59 -1.85 8.90 12.25
CA ALA A 59 -1.65 9.79 11.11
C ALA A 59 -0.22 9.74 10.58
N THR A 60 0.71 9.28 11.37
CA THR A 60 2.11 9.19 10.99
C THR A 60 2.46 7.89 10.27
N PHE A 61 1.47 7.08 9.92
CA PHE A 61 1.74 5.82 9.27
C PHE A 61 2.47 6.03 7.95
N GLU A 62 3.21 4.99 7.55
CA GLU A 62 3.96 5.01 6.31
C GLU A 62 3.48 3.88 5.41
N VAL A 63 3.58 4.09 4.10
CA VAL A 63 3.25 3.04 3.14
C VAL A 63 4.54 2.62 2.46
N ASP A 64 4.73 1.32 2.37
CA ASP A 64 5.95 0.76 1.83
C ASP A 64 5.60 -0.29 0.78
N HIS A 65 6.56 -0.66 -0.01
CA HIS A 65 6.40 -1.68 -1.03
C HIS A 65 6.74 -3.04 -0.45
N LYS A 66 5.90 -4.03 -0.73
CA LYS A 66 6.20 -5.40 -0.32
C LYS A 66 7.40 -5.93 -1.07
N VAL A 67 7.42 -5.68 -2.37
CA VAL A 67 8.59 -5.96 -3.20
C VAL A 67 9.15 -4.61 -3.62
N GLU A 68 10.43 -4.41 -3.34
CA GLU A 68 11.06 -3.13 -3.65
C GLU A 68 11.00 -2.84 -5.13
N LEU A 69 10.88 -1.55 -5.48
CA LEU A 69 10.84 -1.16 -6.88
C LEU A 69 12.09 -1.64 -7.62
N GLN A 70 13.24 -1.57 -6.98
CA GLN A 70 14.48 -2.01 -7.60
C GLN A 70 14.52 -3.52 -7.82
N ASN A 71 13.64 -4.26 -7.15
CA ASN A 71 13.56 -5.70 -7.30
C ASN A 71 12.35 -6.13 -8.11
N GLY A 72 11.82 -5.23 -8.92
CA GLY A 72 10.71 -5.55 -9.79
C GLY A 72 9.34 -5.24 -9.22
N GLY A 73 9.28 -4.62 -8.06
CA GLY A 73 7.99 -4.26 -7.48
C GLY A 73 7.33 -3.12 -8.24
N THR A 74 6.06 -2.90 -7.93
CA THR A 74 5.27 -1.88 -8.59
C THR A 74 4.59 -1.01 -7.54
N ASN A 75 3.93 0.04 -8.02
CA ASN A 75 3.12 0.90 -7.17
C ASN A 75 1.66 0.47 -7.11
N HIS A 76 1.36 -0.73 -7.59
CA HIS A 76 0.01 -1.25 -7.48
C HIS A 76 -0.33 -1.50 -6.01
N VAL A 77 -1.58 -1.27 -5.65
CA VAL A 77 -1.98 -1.38 -4.24
C VAL A 77 -1.70 -2.76 -3.67
N ASP A 78 -1.70 -3.80 -4.48
CA ASP A 78 -1.42 -5.13 -3.99
C ASP A 78 0.03 -5.31 -3.57
N ASN A 79 0.90 -4.43 -4.00
CA ASN A 79 2.30 -4.46 -3.62
C ASN A 79 2.61 -3.46 -2.51
N LEU A 80 1.59 -2.85 -1.93
CA LEU A 80 1.78 -1.84 -0.91
C LEU A 80 1.17 -2.31 0.39
N TRP A 81 1.75 -1.89 1.48
CA TRP A 81 1.16 -2.09 2.79
C TRP A 81 1.46 -0.88 3.66
N ALA A 82 0.56 -0.62 4.61
CA ALA A 82 0.72 0.48 5.53
C ALA A 82 1.32 -0.04 6.81
N LEU A 83 2.31 0.68 7.33
CA LEU A 83 3.06 0.26 8.49
C LEU A 83 3.09 1.40 9.50
N CYS A 84 3.19 1.05 10.77
CA CYS A 84 3.46 2.06 11.78
C CYS A 84 4.91 2.53 11.62
N PRO A 85 5.25 3.71 12.14
CA PRO A 85 6.61 4.22 11.94
C PRO A 85 7.70 3.29 12.45
N ASN A 86 7.43 2.57 13.53
CA ASN A 86 8.42 1.65 14.07
C ASN A 86 8.70 0.50 13.12
N CYS A 87 7.65 -0.11 12.60
CA CYS A 87 7.82 -1.24 11.69
C CYS A 87 8.45 -0.78 10.38
N HIS A 88 8.08 0.40 9.92
CA HIS A 88 8.68 0.95 8.71
C HIS A 88 10.17 1.16 8.90
N ARG A 89 10.56 1.68 10.05
CA ARG A 89 11.97 1.90 10.33
C ARG A 89 12.72 0.59 10.42
N GLU A 90 12.13 -0.39 11.09
CA GLU A 90 12.77 -1.70 11.23
C GLU A 90 12.98 -2.36 9.89
N LYS A 91 12.00 -2.23 8.99
CA LYS A 91 12.15 -2.79 7.67
C LYS A 91 13.32 -2.16 6.93
N GLY A 92 13.47 -0.85 7.05
CA GLY A 92 14.57 -0.15 6.44
C GLY A 92 15.92 -0.62 6.95
N ILE A 93 16.01 -0.83 8.26
CA ILE A 93 17.24 -1.31 8.86
C ILE A 93 17.55 -2.72 8.40
N MET A 94 16.57 -3.60 8.37
CA MET A 94 16.77 -4.96 7.93
C MET A 94 17.21 -5.00 6.48
N ASN A 95 16.64 -4.16 5.65
CA ASN A 95 17.03 -4.11 4.25
C ASN A 95 18.49 -3.72 4.10
N LYS A 96 18.95 -2.79 4.92
CA LYS A 96 20.34 -2.38 4.87
C LYS A 96 21.27 -3.50 5.32
N ILE A 97 20.86 -4.23 6.33
CA ILE A 97 21.67 -5.32 6.85
C ILE A 97 21.81 -6.42 5.83
N GLN A 98 20.77 -6.66 5.08
CA GLN A 98 20.74 -7.75 4.11
C GLN A 98 21.47 -7.43 2.81
N GLN A 99 21.83 -6.20 2.63
CA GLN A 99 22.64 -5.83 1.48
C GLN A 99 24.13 -6.09 1.77
#